data_28dbb6c45f79bf34f6563b7d013a7937
#
_entry.id   28dbb6c45f79bf34f6563b7d013a7937
#
_cell.length_a   1.000
_cell.length_b   1.000
_cell.length_c   1.000
_cell.angle_alpha   90.00
_cell.angle_beta   90.00
_cell.angle_gamma   90.00
#
_symmetry.space_group_name_H-M   'P 1'
#
loop_
_entity.id
_entity.type
_entity.pdbx_description
1 polymer ?
#
loop_
_entity_poly.entity_id
_entity_poly.type
_entity_poly.pdbx_seq_one_letter_code
_entity_poly.pdbx_strand_id
1 'polypeptide(L)'
;MNMIRLGLAALVLFAHSFYLAGAGEGPHVRGENLGGWAVAGFFALSGFLITGSRFTNGLGEYLVHRVARIYPAFLVCLVVTVAAFAPLGYVHQNGTLAGYWTTETTPLRFVFSNLFLEMKNYDVAFTPAVVPFAGSWNGSLWSLYYEFLCYLVIAAIGGIAWVRRSPLPLALAFAVSVIVYANMPAITPLLADTNFALLAKLLPFFLGGAVIQAVSKWIGLHWAAGIGSIFGAVFCVVLVPTWGGQLAAPLIAYGLLWVSSVLPSPRLIRVHDVSYGFYIYAWPVQQLLALYGVHNRGMAVYILSSGAGTLVLALASWLLVERPVMRAVRRRRQTSPVPAAVGGAAPATGAGDQSQAAGPQAQPESEAAAVSKA
;
A
#
# COMPACT_ATOMS: atom_id res chain seq x y z
N MET A 1 -4.45 -7.59 -9.06
CA MET A 1 -4.00 -6.50 -8.16
C MET A 1 -2.49 -6.31 -8.17
N ASN A 2 -1.65 -7.35 -8.00
CA ASN A 2 -0.19 -7.19 -7.96
C ASN A 2 0.39 -6.55 -9.23
N MET A 3 -0.17 -6.87 -10.41
CA MET A 3 0.22 -6.24 -11.68
C MET A 3 0.04 -4.73 -11.68
N ILE A 4 -1.14 -4.25 -11.23
CA ILE A 4 -1.41 -2.80 -11.16
C ILE A 4 -0.47 -2.11 -10.17
N ARG A 5 -0.27 -2.70 -8.99
CA ARG A 5 0.65 -2.16 -7.99
C ARG A 5 2.09 -2.09 -8.51
N LEU A 6 2.54 -3.13 -9.23
CA LEU A 6 3.86 -3.12 -9.86
C LEU A 6 3.94 -2.06 -10.98
N GLY A 7 2.88 -1.90 -11.78
CA GLY A 7 2.79 -0.84 -12.80
C GLY A 7 2.86 0.57 -12.19
N LEU A 8 2.14 0.79 -11.07
CA LEU A 8 2.23 2.07 -10.34
C LEU A 8 3.65 2.31 -9.78
N ALA A 9 4.31 1.27 -9.22
CA ALA A 9 5.67 1.39 -8.74
C ALA A 9 6.67 1.68 -9.88
N ALA A 10 6.48 1.06 -11.04
CA ALA A 10 7.27 1.35 -12.23
C ALA A 10 7.04 2.78 -12.76
N LEU A 11 5.80 3.28 -12.67
CA LEU A 11 5.48 4.67 -13.02
C LEU A 11 6.14 5.68 -12.06
N VAL A 12 6.23 5.34 -10.76
CA VAL A 12 7.01 6.13 -9.79
C VAL A 12 8.48 6.15 -10.18
N LEU A 13 9.10 4.99 -10.45
CA LEU A 13 10.50 4.92 -10.89
C LEU A 13 10.71 5.74 -12.16
N PHE A 14 9.83 5.61 -13.14
CA PHE A 14 9.89 6.38 -14.39
C PHE A 14 9.88 7.90 -14.12
N ALA A 15 8.94 8.38 -13.31
CA ALA A 15 8.84 9.80 -12.98
C ALA A 15 10.08 10.31 -12.23
N HIS A 16 10.57 9.53 -11.26
CA HIS A 16 11.77 9.86 -10.51
C HIS A 16 13.03 9.92 -11.39
N SER A 17 13.09 9.16 -12.48
CA SER A 17 14.25 9.12 -13.35
C SER A 17 14.61 10.49 -13.93
N PHE A 18 13.63 11.37 -14.16
CA PHE A 18 13.89 12.68 -14.76
C PHE A 18 14.67 13.58 -13.83
N TYR A 19 14.21 13.81 -12.61
CA TYR A 19 14.92 14.71 -11.69
C TYR A 19 16.17 14.06 -11.07
N LEU A 20 16.16 12.73 -10.87
CA LEU A 20 17.37 12.03 -10.40
C LEU A 20 18.48 11.97 -11.46
N ALA A 21 18.15 12.12 -12.74
CA ALA A 21 19.11 12.28 -13.83
C ALA A 21 19.45 13.74 -14.14
N GLY A 22 18.86 14.72 -13.43
CA GLY A 22 19.03 16.15 -13.74
C GLY A 22 18.33 16.61 -15.02
N ALA A 23 17.35 15.82 -15.53
CA ALA A 23 16.62 16.11 -16.77
C ALA A 23 15.30 16.87 -16.52
N GLY A 24 15.19 17.59 -15.38
CA GLY A 24 14.00 18.35 -15.01
C GLY A 24 12.96 17.51 -14.26
N GLU A 25 11.75 18.04 -14.12
CA GLU A 25 10.70 17.43 -13.28
C GLU A 25 9.94 16.27 -13.97
N GLY A 26 10.18 16.06 -15.26
CA GLY A 26 9.50 15.02 -16.05
C GLY A 26 8.05 15.37 -16.43
N PRO A 27 7.27 14.37 -16.94
CA PRO A 27 5.91 14.61 -17.37
C PRO A 27 4.97 14.92 -16.21
N HIS A 28 4.15 15.97 -16.37
CA HIS A 28 3.17 16.46 -15.40
C HIS A 28 1.76 16.46 -15.99
N VAL A 29 0.78 16.20 -15.14
CA VAL A 29 -0.64 16.38 -15.46
C VAL A 29 -1.26 17.26 -14.37
N ARG A 30 -1.73 18.43 -14.75
CA ARG A 30 -2.36 19.40 -13.82
C ARG A 30 -1.49 19.75 -12.60
N GLY A 31 -0.18 20.00 -12.83
CA GLY A 31 0.76 20.41 -11.78
C GLY A 31 1.27 19.28 -10.89
N GLU A 32 0.85 18.04 -11.13
CA GLU A 32 1.34 16.86 -10.43
C GLU A 32 2.13 15.97 -11.40
N ASN A 33 3.32 15.49 -10.98
CA ASN A 33 4.09 14.58 -11.80
C ASN A 33 3.45 13.17 -11.82
N LEU A 34 3.83 12.35 -12.81
CA LEU A 34 3.28 11.01 -12.94
C LEU A 34 3.56 10.11 -11.73
N GLY A 35 4.65 10.36 -10.99
CA GLY A 35 4.96 9.65 -9.74
C GLY A 35 3.95 9.98 -8.64
N GLY A 36 3.56 11.25 -8.51
CA GLY A 36 2.52 11.68 -7.57
C GLY A 36 1.15 11.07 -7.91
N TRP A 37 0.79 10.99 -9.20
CA TRP A 37 -0.42 10.27 -9.65
C TRP A 37 -0.35 8.78 -9.36
N ALA A 38 0.83 8.15 -9.50
CA ALA A 38 1.00 6.75 -9.15
C ALA A 38 0.85 6.52 -7.63
N VAL A 39 1.40 7.41 -6.79
CA VAL A 39 1.18 7.39 -5.33
C VAL A 39 -0.30 7.56 -5.00
N ALA A 40 -1.01 8.48 -5.64
CA ALA A 40 -2.46 8.64 -5.48
C ALA A 40 -3.21 7.33 -5.82
N GLY A 41 -2.81 6.64 -6.90
CA GLY A 41 -3.32 5.31 -7.26
C GLY A 41 -3.05 4.25 -6.19
N PHE A 42 -1.85 4.25 -5.58
CA PHE A 42 -1.53 3.37 -4.45
C PHE A 42 -2.45 3.63 -3.26
N PHE A 43 -2.67 4.91 -2.90
CA PHE A 43 -3.57 5.27 -1.81
C PHE A 43 -5.01 4.84 -2.08
N ALA A 44 -5.51 5.01 -3.31
CA ALA A 44 -6.84 4.57 -3.71
C ALA A 44 -7.00 3.04 -3.59
N LEU A 45 -6.04 2.25 -4.10
CA LEU A 45 -6.05 0.80 -3.96
C LEU A 45 -5.88 0.34 -2.50
N SER A 46 -5.00 1.01 -1.74
CA SER A 46 -4.82 0.73 -0.31
C SER A 46 -6.11 1.01 0.45
N GLY A 47 -6.79 2.12 0.20
CA GLY A 47 -8.07 2.44 0.81
C GLY A 47 -9.12 1.35 0.62
N PHE A 48 -9.24 0.81 -0.59
CA PHE A 48 -10.12 -0.33 -0.87
C PHE A 48 -9.74 -1.58 -0.07
N LEU A 49 -8.49 -2.03 -0.19
CA LEU A 49 -8.05 -3.29 0.44
C LEU A 49 -8.02 -3.22 1.97
N ILE A 50 -7.61 -2.09 2.51
CA ILE A 50 -7.41 -1.90 3.95
C ILE A 50 -8.74 -1.78 4.67
N THR A 51 -9.71 -1.09 4.08
CA THR A 51 -11.07 -1.00 4.63
C THR A 51 -11.73 -2.37 4.65
N GLY A 52 -11.62 -3.16 3.58
CA GLY A 52 -12.10 -4.54 3.55
C GLY A 52 -11.45 -5.40 4.64
N SER A 53 -10.14 -5.29 4.83
CA SER A 53 -9.41 -5.97 5.90
C SER A 53 -9.89 -5.56 7.30
N ARG A 54 -10.17 -4.28 7.54
CA ARG A 54 -10.65 -3.78 8.84
C ARG A 54 -12.06 -4.23 9.16
N PHE A 55 -12.91 -4.39 8.15
CA PHE A 55 -14.28 -4.87 8.34
C PHE A 55 -14.34 -6.35 8.68
N THR A 56 -13.36 -7.14 8.28
CA THR A 56 -13.31 -8.59 8.49
C THR A 56 -12.46 -9.02 9.68
N ASN A 57 -11.56 -8.15 10.18
CA ASN A 57 -10.63 -8.49 11.25
C ASN A 57 -10.83 -7.58 12.47
N GLY A 58 -10.51 -8.10 13.66
CA GLY A 58 -10.39 -7.31 14.88
C GLY A 58 -9.29 -6.24 14.78
N LEU A 59 -9.34 -5.22 15.64
CA LEU A 59 -8.40 -4.10 15.60
C LEU A 59 -6.93 -4.58 15.72
N GLY A 60 -6.65 -5.45 16.70
CA GLY A 60 -5.28 -5.94 16.93
C GLY A 60 -4.75 -6.74 15.75
N GLU A 61 -5.55 -7.66 15.20
CA GLU A 61 -5.19 -8.45 14.03
C GLU A 61 -4.96 -7.57 12.80
N TYR A 62 -5.84 -6.60 12.59
CA TYR A 62 -5.70 -5.61 11.53
C TYR A 62 -4.36 -4.87 11.63
N LEU A 63 -4.02 -4.31 12.81
CA LEU A 63 -2.77 -3.57 13.02
C LEU A 63 -1.53 -4.46 12.83
N VAL A 64 -1.55 -5.68 13.36
CA VAL A 64 -0.46 -6.65 13.15
C VAL A 64 -0.22 -6.90 11.66
N HIS A 65 -1.26 -7.09 10.87
CA HIS A 65 -1.13 -7.27 9.43
C HIS A 65 -0.55 -6.05 8.72
N ARG A 66 -0.87 -4.82 9.16
CA ARG A 66 -0.34 -3.58 8.55
C ARG A 66 1.12 -3.37 8.91
N VAL A 67 1.46 -3.53 10.18
CA VAL A 67 2.87 -3.46 10.64
C VAL A 67 3.72 -4.52 9.94
N ALA A 68 3.27 -5.78 9.91
CA ALA A 68 3.99 -6.86 9.24
C ALA A 68 4.15 -6.65 7.72
N ARG A 69 3.30 -5.86 7.09
CA ARG A 69 3.37 -5.54 5.66
C ARG A 69 4.39 -4.45 5.34
N ILE A 70 4.52 -3.43 6.20
CA ILE A 70 5.35 -2.25 5.93
C ILE A 70 6.72 -2.35 6.63
N TYR A 71 6.72 -2.51 7.95
CA TYR A 71 7.90 -2.30 8.77
C TYR A 71 9.08 -3.22 8.46
N PRO A 72 8.95 -4.53 8.25
CA PRO A 72 10.12 -5.40 8.09
C PRO A 72 10.97 -5.02 6.88
N ALA A 73 10.35 -4.83 5.72
CA ALA A 73 11.09 -4.47 4.51
C ALA A 73 11.56 -3.01 4.54
N PHE A 74 10.80 -2.10 5.17
CA PHE A 74 11.23 -0.72 5.41
C PHE A 74 12.51 -0.67 6.25
N LEU A 75 12.55 -1.34 7.39
CA LEU A 75 13.74 -1.38 8.25
C LEU A 75 14.94 -2.00 7.54
N VAL A 76 14.73 -3.10 6.81
CA VAL A 76 15.79 -3.71 6.00
C VAL A 76 16.27 -2.75 4.91
N CYS A 77 15.38 -1.98 4.28
CA CYS A 77 15.77 -0.95 3.31
C CYS A 77 16.65 0.12 3.94
N LEU A 78 16.32 0.63 5.14
CA LEU A 78 17.18 1.57 5.86
C LEU A 78 18.56 0.98 6.16
N VAL A 79 18.61 -0.28 6.64
CA VAL A 79 19.86 -0.99 6.92
C VAL A 79 20.67 -1.20 5.64
N VAL A 80 20.05 -1.63 4.54
CA VAL A 80 20.72 -1.80 3.24
C VAL A 80 21.26 -0.45 2.74
N THR A 81 20.54 0.64 2.98
CA THR A 81 21.01 1.98 2.62
C THR A 81 22.31 2.33 3.33
N VAL A 82 22.38 2.13 4.65
CA VAL A 82 23.59 2.48 5.43
C VAL A 82 24.71 1.45 5.30
N ALA A 83 24.42 0.20 4.94
CA ALA A 83 25.41 -0.87 4.83
C ALA A 83 25.95 -1.06 3.41
N ALA A 84 25.23 -0.63 2.37
CA ALA A 84 25.62 -0.85 0.99
C ALA A 84 25.62 0.45 0.15
N PHE A 85 24.49 1.14 0.01
CA PHE A 85 24.38 2.30 -0.88
C PHE A 85 25.23 3.49 -0.41
N ALA A 86 25.06 3.90 0.84
CA ALA A 86 25.77 5.05 1.38
C ALA A 86 27.31 4.85 1.49
N PRO A 87 27.83 3.68 1.91
CA PRO A 87 29.26 3.41 1.88
C PRO A 87 29.87 3.53 0.48
N LEU A 88 29.17 3.01 -0.56
CA LEU A 88 29.61 3.15 -1.94
C LEU A 88 29.65 4.63 -2.37
N GLY A 89 28.62 5.40 -1.98
CA GLY A 89 28.60 6.85 -2.18
C GLY A 89 29.75 7.56 -1.47
N TYR A 90 29.99 7.19 -0.23
CA TYR A 90 31.04 7.78 0.60
C TYR A 90 32.44 7.52 0.05
N VAL A 91 32.74 6.26 -0.34
CA VAL A 91 34.02 5.91 -0.98
C VAL A 91 34.18 6.60 -2.32
N HIS A 92 33.11 6.69 -3.12
CA HIS A 92 33.16 7.41 -4.40
C HIS A 92 33.53 8.90 -4.23
N GLN A 93 33.02 9.54 -3.16
CA GLN A 93 33.25 10.96 -2.89
C GLN A 93 34.61 11.23 -2.21
N ASN A 94 35.03 10.36 -1.28
CA ASN A 94 36.16 10.60 -0.38
C ASN A 94 37.36 9.68 -0.63
N GLY A 95 37.25 8.69 -1.52
CA GLY A 95 38.31 7.72 -1.81
C GLY A 95 38.55 6.67 -0.72
N THR A 96 37.91 6.79 0.46
CA THR A 96 38.10 5.92 1.62
C THR A 96 36.82 5.85 2.46
N LEU A 97 36.68 4.80 3.28
CA LEU A 97 35.62 4.69 4.30
C LEU A 97 35.98 5.34 5.64
N ALA A 98 37.20 5.87 5.78
CA ALA A 98 37.61 6.55 7.00
C ALA A 98 36.68 7.72 7.32
N GLY A 99 36.14 7.77 8.55
CA GLY A 99 35.22 8.82 8.97
C GLY A 99 33.74 8.57 8.64
N TYR A 100 33.36 7.55 7.87
CA TYR A 100 31.96 7.25 7.52
C TYR A 100 31.01 7.17 8.72
N TRP A 101 31.48 6.60 9.84
CA TRP A 101 30.69 6.40 11.06
C TRP A 101 30.72 7.61 12.03
N THR A 102 31.56 8.61 11.77
CA THR A 102 31.80 9.74 12.67
C THR A 102 31.36 11.07 12.10
N THR A 103 30.69 11.06 10.96
CA THR A 103 30.09 12.26 10.35
C THR A 103 28.94 12.80 11.18
N GLU A 104 28.53 14.05 10.97
CA GLU A 104 27.38 14.63 11.66
C GLU A 104 26.06 13.91 11.34
N THR A 105 25.85 13.45 10.10
CA THR A 105 24.74 12.60 9.68
C THR A 105 25.15 11.12 9.70
N THR A 106 25.41 10.60 10.90
CA THR A 106 25.91 9.22 11.06
C THR A 106 24.92 8.20 10.47
N PRO A 107 25.42 7.02 10.00
CA PRO A 107 24.57 5.89 9.59
C PRO A 107 23.56 5.46 10.66
N LEU A 108 23.95 5.46 11.93
CA LEU A 108 23.05 5.15 13.03
C LEU A 108 21.96 6.21 13.21
N ARG A 109 22.32 7.50 13.15
CA ARG A 109 21.35 8.60 13.21
C ARG A 109 20.31 8.48 12.10
N PHE A 110 20.73 8.16 10.86
CA PHE A 110 19.80 7.94 9.75
C PHE A 110 18.79 6.84 10.06
N VAL A 111 19.22 5.67 10.57
CA VAL A 111 18.31 4.57 10.90
C VAL A 111 17.36 4.98 12.02
N PHE A 112 17.88 5.49 13.15
CA PHE A 112 17.07 5.76 14.34
C PHE A 112 16.09 6.91 14.15
N SER A 113 16.46 7.97 13.43
CA SER A 113 15.58 9.12 13.17
C SER A 113 14.39 8.77 12.26
N ASN A 114 14.55 7.74 11.42
CA ASN A 114 13.54 7.34 10.44
C ASN A 114 12.70 6.11 10.88
N LEU A 115 12.91 5.57 12.09
CA LEU A 115 12.23 4.35 12.56
C LEU A 115 10.70 4.43 12.52
N PHE A 116 10.12 5.62 12.68
CA PHE A 116 8.67 5.80 12.75
C PHE A 116 8.01 6.10 11.38
N LEU A 117 8.65 5.68 10.28
CA LEU A 117 8.22 5.93 8.89
C LEU A 117 8.28 7.39 8.45
N GLU A 118 8.34 8.35 9.36
CA GLU A 118 8.55 9.76 9.07
C GLU A 118 10.03 9.96 8.71
N MET A 119 10.27 10.32 7.44
CA MET A 119 11.62 10.55 6.96
C MET A 119 12.13 11.92 7.42
N LYS A 120 12.94 11.93 8.48
CA LYS A 120 13.57 13.14 9.04
C LYS A 120 14.95 13.41 8.45
N ASN A 121 15.67 12.36 8.09
CA ASN A 121 16.96 12.42 7.42
C ASN A 121 16.91 11.62 6.13
N TYR A 122 17.40 12.22 5.04
CA TYR A 122 17.43 11.60 3.72
C TYR A 122 18.84 11.23 3.28
N ASP A 123 19.86 11.93 3.80
CA ASP A 123 21.28 11.68 3.54
C ASP A 123 21.91 10.78 4.62
N VAL A 124 23.03 10.14 4.27
CA VAL A 124 23.86 9.36 5.19
C VAL A 124 25.31 9.81 4.99
N ALA A 125 25.95 10.30 6.03
CA ALA A 125 27.35 10.75 5.99
C ALA A 125 27.62 11.75 4.83
N PHE A 126 26.70 12.70 4.63
CA PHE A 126 26.71 13.68 3.55
C PHE A 126 26.70 13.06 2.13
N THR A 127 26.15 11.87 1.99
CA THR A 127 26.00 11.21 0.69
C THR A 127 24.51 11.00 0.35
N PRO A 128 24.11 10.92 -0.94
CA PRO A 128 24.92 11.18 -2.14
C PRO A 128 25.06 12.69 -2.38
N ALA A 129 26.27 13.22 -2.64
CA ALA A 129 26.46 14.63 -2.93
C ALA A 129 26.80 14.91 -4.41
N VAL A 130 27.57 14.02 -5.05
CA VAL A 130 28.04 14.19 -6.43
C VAL A 130 27.09 13.53 -7.46
N VAL A 131 25.81 13.81 -7.31
CA VAL A 131 24.73 13.33 -8.20
C VAL A 131 23.82 14.50 -8.55
N PRO A 132 23.04 14.42 -9.66
CA PRO A 132 22.16 15.53 -10.05
C PRO A 132 21.14 15.91 -8.98
N PHE A 133 20.62 14.93 -8.22
CA PHE A 133 19.72 15.14 -7.08
C PHE A 133 20.42 14.71 -5.78
N ALA A 134 21.19 15.64 -5.21
CA ALA A 134 21.99 15.37 -4.01
C ALA A 134 21.15 15.25 -2.72
N GLY A 135 21.78 14.68 -1.66
CA GLY A 135 21.25 14.71 -0.30
C GLY A 135 20.11 13.73 0.01
N SER A 136 19.82 12.76 -0.86
CA SER A 136 18.73 11.83 -0.59
C SER A 136 18.97 10.43 -1.16
N TRP A 137 19.11 9.43 -0.26
CA TRP A 137 19.14 8.01 -0.65
C TRP A 137 17.76 7.36 -0.78
N ASN A 138 16.79 7.80 -0.02
CA ASN A 138 15.49 7.14 0.11
C ASN A 138 14.33 8.12 -0.04
N GLY A 139 14.39 8.99 -1.06
CA GLY A 139 13.42 10.05 -1.25
C GLY A 139 11.96 9.58 -1.46
N SER A 140 11.73 8.33 -1.91
CA SER A 140 10.38 7.81 -2.10
C SER A 140 9.67 7.38 -0.81
N LEU A 141 10.42 7.18 0.30
CA LEU A 141 9.84 6.59 1.53
C LEU A 141 8.91 7.54 2.30
N TRP A 142 8.92 8.85 2.01
CA TRP A 142 8.08 9.83 2.70
C TRP A 142 6.58 9.48 2.71
N SER A 143 6.09 8.82 1.67
CA SER A 143 4.66 8.51 1.52
C SER A 143 4.18 7.41 2.45
N LEU A 144 5.08 6.52 2.93
CA LEU A 144 4.76 5.42 3.84
C LEU A 144 4.22 5.90 5.19
N TYR A 145 4.71 7.04 5.67
CA TYR A 145 4.19 7.68 6.87
C TYR A 145 2.71 8.02 6.73
N TYR A 146 2.34 8.68 5.64
CA TYR A 146 0.94 9.06 5.38
C TYR A 146 0.06 7.85 5.07
N GLU A 147 0.60 6.84 4.42
CA GLU A 147 -0.13 5.59 4.22
C GLU A 147 -0.44 4.93 5.57
N PHE A 148 0.52 4.90 6.49
CA PHE A 148 0.31 4.36 7.83
C PHE A 148 -0.68 5.21 8.65
N LEU A 149 -0.64 6.53 8.56
CA LEU A 149 -1.66 7.41 9.16
C LEU A 149 -3.07 7.11 8.61
N CYS A 150 -3.21 6.89 7.31
CA CYS A 150 -4.49 6.47 6.72
C CYS A 150 -4.96 5.11 7.26
N TYR A 151 -4.03 4.18 7.58
CA TYR A 151 -4.37 2.92 8.24
C TYR A 151 -4.94 3.17 9.65
N LEU A 152 -4.37 4.10 10.40
CA LEU A 152 -4.88 4.46 11.73
C LEU A 152 -6.26 5.14 11.65
N VAL A 153 -6.50 5.98 10.65
CA VAL A 153 -7.83 6.57 10.39
C VAL A 153 -8.86 5.45 10.19
N ILE A 154 -8.60 4.48 9.31
CA ILE A 154 -9.53 3.36 9.10
C ILE A 154 -9.60 2.42 10.32
N ALA A 155 -8.50 2.26 11.08
CA ALA A 155 -8.53 1.51 12.33
C ALA A 155 -9.55 2.10 13.32
N ALA A 156 -9.54 3.43 13.47
CA ALA A 156 -10.45 4.16 14.36
C ALA A 156 -11.89 4.13 13.85
N ILE A 157 -12.16 4.63 12.64
CA ILE A 157 -13.52 4.75 12.13
C ILE A 157 -14.17 3.40 11.84
N GLY A 158 -13.42 2.41 11.40
CA GLY A 158 -13.90 1.05 11.14
C GLY A 158 -14.28 0.25 12.39
N GLY A 159 -14.05 0.78 13.60
CA GLY A 159 -14.58 0.27 14.86
C GLY A 159 -16.06 0.61 15.08
N ILE A 160 -16.55 1.67 14.44
CA ILE A 160 -17.90 2.21 14.61
C ILE A 160 -18.88 1.31 13.84
N ALA A 161 -19.91 0.81 14.52
CA ALA A 161 -20.90 -0.12 13.93
C ALA A 161 -21.64 0.51 12.73
N TRP A 162 -21.92 1.79 12.76
CA TRP A 162 -22.57 2.49 11.65
C TRP A 162 -21.73 2.49 10.36
N VAL A 163 -20.39 2.68 10.48
CA VAL A 163 -19.47 2.64 9.34
C VAL A 163 -19.45 1.27 8.65
N ARG A 164 -19.68 0.19 9.42
CA ARG A 164 -19.74 -1.17 8.86
C ARG A 164 -21.09 -1.50 8.21
N ARG A 165 -22.15 -0.81 8.62
CA ARG A 165 -23.53 -1.08 8.17
C ARG A 165 -23.94 -0.19 6.99
N SER A 166 -23.35 0.99 6.85
CA SER A 166 -23.73 1.97 5.84
C SER A 166 -22.47 2.56 5.17
N PRO A 167 -22.48 2.81 3.86
CA PRO A 167 -21.40 3.52 3.17
C PRO A 167 -21.39 5.03 3.49
N LEU A 168 -22.50 5.58 4.01
CA LEU A 168 -22.68 7.01 4.23
C LEU A 168 -21.58 7.65 5.09
N PRO A 169 -21.15 7.07 6.24
CA PRO A 169 -20.10 7.69 7.04
C PRO A 169 -18.76 7.79 6.30
N LEU A 170 -18.40 6.78 5.50
CA LEU A 170 -17.19 6.82 4.67
C LEU A 170 -17.32 7.84 3.53
N ALA A 171 -18.49 7.94 2.90
CA ALA A 171 -18.77 8.97 1.89
C ALA A 171 -18.70 10.38 2.48
N LEU A 172 -19.23 10.60 3.70
CA LEU A 172 -19.11 11.87 4.40
C LEU A 172 -17.66 12.18 4.77
N ALA A 173 -16.91 11.21 5.30
CA ALA A 173 -15.49 11.39 5.62
C ALA A 173 -14.68 11.71 4.34
N PHE A 174 -14.97 11.05 3.23
CA PHE A 174 -14.38 11.37 1.93
C PHE A 174 -14.72 12.81 1.50
N ALA A 175 -16.01 13.21 1.52
CA ALA A 175 -16.42 14.56 1.14
C ALA A 175 -15.74 15.62 2.00
N VAL A 176 -15.70 15.43 3.32
CA VAL A 176 -14.99 16.33 4.25
C VAL A 176 -13.50 16.42 3.90
N SER A 177 -12.84 15.29 3.62
CA SER A 177 -11.41 15.29 3.26
C SER A 177 -11.14 16.06 1.95
N VAL A 178 -12.04 15.96 0.96
CA VAL A 178 -11.95 16.74 -0.29
C VAL A 178 -12.15 18.24 0.00
N ILE A 179 -13.15 18.59 0.82
CA ILE A 179 -13.41 19.99 1.20
C ILE A 179 -12.21 20.59 1.95
N VAL A 180 -11.62 19.84 2.90
CA VAL A 180 -10.40 20.27 3.60
C VAL A 180 -9.29 20.55 2.61
N TYR A 181 -9.02 19.61 1.69
CA TYR A 181 -7.96 19.80 0.70
C TYR A 181 -8.26 20.98 -0.26
N ALA A 182 -9.49 21.14 -0.71
CA ALA A 182 -9.90 22.26 -1.57
C ALA A 182 -9.68 23.64 -0.90
N ASN A 183 -9.74 23.69 0.43
CA ASN A 183 -9.52 24.91 1.23
C ASN A 183 -8.11 25.02 1.80
N MET A 184 -7.16 24.16 1.41
CA MET A 184 -5.77 24.22 1.90
C MET A 184 -5.11 25.60 1.71
N PRO A 185 -5.34 26.36 0.63
CA PRO A 185 -4.80 27.71 0.52
C PRO A 185 -5.19 28.65 1.67
N ALA A 186 -6.39 28.49 2.24
CA ALA A 186 -6.84 29.26 3.39
C ALA A 186 -6.37 28.65 4.74
N ILE A 187 -6.15 27.34 4.79
CA ILE A 187 -5.77 26.62 6.02
C ILE A 187 -4.26 26.71 6.28
N THR A 188 -3.44 26.60 5.25
CA THR A 188 -1.97 26.59 5.36
C THR A 188 -1.40 27.80 6.11
N PRO A 189 -1.85 29.04 5.91
CA PRO A 189 -1.36 30.19 6.68
C PRO A 189 -1.65 30.09 8.18
N LEU A 190 -2.68 29.34 8.56
CA LEU A 190 -3.10 29.17 9.97
C LEU A 190 -2.35 28.06 10.69
N LEU A 191 -2.08 26.93 10.00
CA LEU A 191 -1.49 25.74 10.60
C LEU A 191 0.00 25.60 10.31
N ALA A 192 0.49 26.10 9.16
CA ALA A 192 1.89 26.04 8.70
C ALA A 192 2.57 24.67 8.86
N ASP A 193 1.78 23.57 8.83
CA ASP A 193 2.24 22.20 9.04
C ASP A 193 2.27 21.42 7.71
N THR A 194 3.47 21.12 7.26
CA THR A 194 3.70 20.35 6.02
C THR A 194 3.12 18.93 6.10
N ASN A 195 3.18 18.29 7.28
CA ASN A 195 2.65 16.94 7.46
C ASN A 195 1.14 16.92 7.31
N PHE A 196 0.45 17.93 7.86
CA PHE A 196 -0.99 18.09 7.68
C PHE A 196 -1.35 18.32 6.20
N ALA A 197 -0.61 19.17 5.50
CA ALA A 197 -0.85 19.47 4.09
C ALA A 197 -0.71 18.22 3.20
N LEU A 198 0.33 17.41 3.43
CA LEU A 198 0.55 16.15 2.70
C LEU A 198 -0.50 15.09 3.04
N LEU A 199 -0.90 14.98 4.30
CA LEU A 199 -2.00 14.09 4.68
C LEU A 199 -3.32 14.54 4.04
N ALA A 200 -3.66 15.84 4.08
CA ALA A 200 -4.85 16.40 3.43
C ALA A 200 -4.86 16.16 1.91
N LYS A 201 -3.68 16.17 1.26
CA LYS A 201 -3.51 15.84 -0.17
C LYS A 201 -3.83 14.37 -0.48
N LEU A 202 -3.38 13.44 0.36
CA LEU A 202 -3.40 11.99 0.10
C LEU A 202 -4.62 11.26 0.68
N LEU A 203 -5.14 11.71 1.80
CA LEU A 203 -6.28 11.10 2.49
C LEU A 203 -7.53 10.94 1.62
N PRO A 204 -7.93 11.92 0.76
CA PRO A 204 -9.06 11.75 -0.13
C PRO A 204 -8.93 10.56 -1.08
N PHE A 205 -7.73 10.27 -1.62
CA PHE A 205 -7.51 9.10 -2.47
C PHE A 205 -7.73 7.80 -1.70
N PHE A 206 -7.24 7.75 -0.47
CA PHE A 206 -7.44 6.58 0.40
C PHE A 206 -8.92 6.40 0.76
N LEU A 207 -9.61 7.47 1.18
CA LEU A 207 -11.03 7.41 1.53
C LEU A 207 -11.92 7.14 0.31
N GLY A 208 -11.54 7.62 -0.88
CA GLY A 208 -12.20 7.27 -2.13
C GLY A 208 -12.19 5.76 -2.39
N GLY A 209 -11.04 5.11 -2.18
CA GLY A 209 -10.94 3.65 -2.20
C GLY A 209 -11.78 2.96 -1.13
N ALA A 210 -11.84 3.53 0.08
CA ALA A 210 -12.66 3.03 1.18
C ALA A 210 -14.16 3.10 0.86
N VAL A 211 -14.62 4.16 0.21
CA VAL A 211 -15.99 4.31 -0.28
C VAL A 211 -16.32 3.20 -1.29
N ILE A 212 -15.45 2.96 -2.27
CA ILE A 212 -15.65 1.88 -3.25
C ILE A 212 -15.72 0.51 -2.56
N GLN A 213 -14.90 0.27 -1.53
CA GLN A 213 -15.00 -0.97 -0.74
C GLN A 213 -16.36 -1.09 -0.05
N ALA A 214 -16.87 -0.01 0.54
CA ALA A 214 -18.17 -0.03 1.23
C ALA A 214 -19.33 -0.32 0.29
N VAL A 215 -19.29 0.16 -0.96
CA VAL A 215 -20.35 -0.05 -1.96
C VAL A 215 -20.10 -1.26 -2.88
N SER A 216 -18.94 -1.91 -2.80
CA SER A 216 -18.53 -2.99 -3.72
C SER A 216 -19.50 -4.15 -3.81
N LYS A 217 -20.25 -4.43 -2.74
CA LYS A 217 -21.28 -5.50 -2.69
C LYS A 217 -22.46 -5.22 -3.62
N TRP A 218 -22.72 -3.94 -3.94
CA TRP A 218 -23.88 -3.55 -4.75
C TRP A 218 -23.51 -3.21 -6.20
N ILE A 219 -22.30 -2.68 -6.44
CA ILE A 219 -21.94 -2.18 -7.76
C ILE A 219 -21.21 -3.20 -8.65
N GLY A 220 -20.59 -4.25 -8.08
CA GLY A 220 -19.80 -5.22 -8.86
C GLY A 220 -18.67 -4.54 -9.68
N LEU A 221 -18.07 -5.31 -10.59
CA LEU A 221 -17.11 -4.78 -11.58
C LEU A 221 -17.66 -5.01 -12.99
N HIS A 222 -18.05 -3.92 -13.65
CA HIS A 222 -18.63 -3.93 -15.00
C HIS A 222 -17.75 -3.12 -15.96
N TRP A 223 -17.62 -3.56 -17.20
CA TRP A 223 -16.77 -2.90 -18.20
C TRP A 223 -17.21 -1.47 -18.48
N ALA A 224 -18.52 -1.22 -18.62
CA ALA A 224 -19.04 0.12 -18.89
C ALA A 224 -18.77 1.09 -17.73
N ALA A 225 -18.96 0.64 -16.48
CA ALA A 225 -18.63 1.43 -15.30
C ALA A 225 -17.11 1.63 -15.15
N GLY A 226 -16.30 0.61 -15.55
CA GLY A 226 -14.83 0.71 -15.57
C GLY A 226 -14.33 1.79 -16.54
N ILE A 227 -14.82 1.74 -17.78
CA ILE A 227 -14.50 2.76 -18.78
C ILE A 227 -15.04 4.13 -18.35
N GLY A 228 -16.31 4.18 -17.91
CA GLY A 228 -16.94 5.42 -17.42
C GLY A 228 -16.20 6.04 -16.25
N SER A 229 -15.65 5.22 -15.32
CA SER A 229 -14.87 5.73 -14.20
C SER A 229 -13.54 6.35 -14.64
N ILE A 230 -12.87 5.78 -15.64
CA ILE A 230 -11.64 6.35 -16.22
C ILE A 230 -11.94 7.70 -16.87
N PHE A 231 -12.95 7.77 -17.74
CA PHE A 231 -13.33 9.03 -18.39
C PHE A 231 -13.82 10.07 -17.37
N GLY A 232 -14.62 9.65 -16.37
CA GLY A 232 -15.07 10.52 -15.30
C GLY A 232 -13.92 11.05 -14.44
N ALA A 233 -12.91 10.22 -14.16
CA ALA A 233 -11.72 10.66 -13.44
C ALA A 233 -10.94 11.69 -14.25
N VAL A 234 -10.69 11.43 -15.53
CA VAL A 234 -10.03 12.40 -16.43
C VAL A 234 -10.83 13.70 -16.50
N PHE A 235 -12.14 13.60 -16.64
CA PHE A 235 -13.04 14.77 -16.68
C PHE A 235 -12.91 15.62 -15.40
N CYS A 236 -12.97 15.01 -14.21
CA CYS A 236 -12.78 15.72 -12.94
C CYS A 236 -11.40 16.39 -12.87
N VAL A 237 -10.34 15.67 -13.23
CA VAL A 237 -8.95 16.19 -13.20
C VAL A 237 -8.78 17.36 -14.17
N VAL A 238 -9.43 17.30 -15.35
CA VAL A 238 -9.31 18.34 -16.38
C VAL A 238 -10.13 19.57 -16.03
N LEU A 239 -11.37 19.40 -15.55
CA LEU A 239 -12.30 20.53 -15.33
C LEU A 239 -12.16 21.19 -13.96
N VAL A 240 -11.71 20.45 -12.94
CA VAL A 240 -11.57 20.99 -11.59
C VAL A 240 -10.09 21.25 -11.31
N PRO A 241 -9.61 22.49 -11.40
CA PRO A 241 -8.24 22.82 -11.03
C PRO A 241 -7.97 22.47 -9.57
N THR A 242 -6.72 22.11 -9.28
CA THR A 242 -6.16 21.88 -7.94
C THR A 242 -6.69 20.65 -7.18
N TRP A 243 -8.00 20.45 -7.03
CA TRP A 243 -8.58 19.34 -6.23
C TRP A 243 -9.41 18.31 -7.02
N GLY A 244 -9.41 18.42 -8.37
CA GLY A 244 -10.13 17.49 -9.25
C GLY A 244 -9.66 16.04 -9.12
N GLY A 245 -8.37 15.82 -8.86
CA GLY A 245 -7.82 14.49 -8.57
C GLY A 245 -8.41 13.88 -7.31
N GLN A 246 -8.51 14.65 -6.23
CA GLN A 246 -9.09 14.22 -4.97
C GLN A 246 -10.59 13.91 -5.11
N LEU A 247 -11.32 14.75 -5.86
CA LEU A 247 -12.72 14.50 -6.17
C LEU A 247 -12.89 13.21 -6.98
N ALA A 248 -11.99 12.94 -7.92
CA ALA A 248 -11.99 11.75 -8.76
C ALA A 248 -11.57 10.47 -8.03
N ALA A 249 -11.15 10.52 -6.78
CA ALA A 249 -10.53 9.40 -6.08
C ALA A 249 -11.37 8.10 -6.09
N PRO A 250 -12.70 8.10 -5.89
CA PRO A 250 -13.52 6.89 -6.02
C PRO A 250 -13.51 6.34 -7.46
N LEU A 251 -13.54 7.21 -8.46
CA LEU A 251 -13.49 6.82 -9.87
C LEU A 251 -12.13 6.21 -10.22
N ILE A 252 -11.04 6.81 -9.74
CA ILE A 252 -9.67 6.28 -9.87
C ILE A 252 -9.59 4.90 -9.24
N ALA A 253 -10.10 4.72 -8.01
CA ALA A 253 -10.11 3.44 -7.33
C ALA A 253 -10.87 2.38 -8.12
N TYR A 254 -12.09 2.69 -8.57
CA TYR A 254 -12.91 1.77 -9.36
C TYR A 254 -12.26 1.42 -10.71
N GLY A 255 -11.74 2.41 -11.41
CA GLY A 255 -11.02 2.22 -12.68
C GLY A 255 -9.81 1.30 -12.53
N LEU A 256 -8.97 1.51 -11.52
CA LEU A 256 -7.82 0.65 -11.22
C LEU A 256 -8.23 -0.78 -10.85
N LEU A 257 -9.33 -0.95 -10.09
CA LEU A 257 -9.88 -2.26 -9.76
C LEU A 257 -10.38 -2.98 -11.01
N TRP A 258 -11.11 -2.29 -11.88
CA TRP A 258 -11.59 -2.83 -13.14
C TRP A 258 -10.42 -3.22 -14.06
N VAL A 259 -9.45 -2.33 -14.28
CA VAL A 259 -8.23 -2.64 -15.04
C VAL A 259 -7.51 -3.87 -14.46
N SER A 260 -7.44 -3.98 -13.12
CA SER A 260 -6.87 -5.15 -12.45
C SER A 260 -7.63 -6.45 -12.73
N SER A 261 -8.92 -6.40 -13.03
CA SER A 261 -9.74 -7.58 -13.34
C SER A 261 -9.59 -8.05 -14.79
N VAL A 262 -9.34 -7.11 -15.71
CA VAL A 262 -9.19 -7.39 -17.16
C VAL A 262 -7.75 -7.73 -17.55
N LEU A 263 -6.75 -7.13 -16.88
CA LEU A 263 -5.36 -7.38 -17.21
C LEU A 263 -4.92 -8.78 -16.81
N PRO A 264 -4.37 -9.57 -17.76
CA PRO A 264 -3.81 -10.86 -17.43
C PRO A 264 -2.62 -10.70 -16.48
N SER A 265 -2.64 -11.42 -15.38
CA SER A 265 -1.53 -11.41 -14.41
C SER A 265 -0.70 -12.68 -14.59
N PRO A 266 0.56 -12.58 -15.07
CA PRO A 266 1.49 -13.71 -15.13
C PRO A 266 1.58 -14.42 -13.78
N ARG A 267 1.69 -15.76 -13.80
CA ARG A 267 1.73 -16.57 -12.56
C ARG A 267 2.78 -16.08 -11.57
N LEU A 268 3.95 -15.66 -12.07
CA LEU A 268 5.05 -15.15 -11.25
C LEU A 268 4.63 -13.92 -10.43
N ILE A 269 4.02 -12.91 -11.07
CA ILE A 269 3.57 -11.67 -10.42
C ILE A 269 2.36 -11.92 -9.53
N ARG A 270 1.49 -12.88 -9.89
CA ARG A 270 0.34 -13.25 -9.08
C ARG A 270 0.73 -13.86 -7.73
N VAL A 271 1.80 -14.69 -7.73
CA VAL A 271 2.31 -15.38 -6.53
C VAL A 271 3.27 -14.50 -5.71
N HIS A 272 4.05 -13.63 -6.38
CA HIS A 272 5.08 -12.79 -5.76
C HIS A 272 4.68 -11.32 -5.84
N ASP A 273 4.30 -10.73 -4.70
CA ASP A 273 3.98 -9.29 -4.62
C ASP A 273 5.26 -8.48 -4.38
N VAL A 274 6.03 -8.30 -5.44
CA VAL A 274 7.30 -7.55 -5.41
C VAL A 274 7.10 -6.03 -5.47
N SER A 275 5.86 -5.54 -5.59
CA SER A 275 5.57 -4.12 -5.80
C SER A 275 6.06 -3.21 -4.69
N TYR A 276 6.01 -3.69 -3.44
CA TYR A 276 6.47 -2.92 -2.29
C TYR A 276 8.00 -2.82 -2.25
N GLY A 277 8.71 -3.94 -2.40
CA GLY A 277 10.17 -3.93 -2.54
C GLY A 277 10.61 -3.07 -3.73
N PHE A 278 9.91 -3.15 -4.86
CA PHE A 278 10.20 -2.31 -6.04
C PHE A 278 10.06 -0.81 -5.71
N TYR A 279 9.03 -0.42 -4.98
CA TYR A 279 8.82 0.96 -4.58
C TYR A 279 9.93 1.50 -3.67
N ILE A 280 10.31 0.76 -2.63
CA ILE A 280 11.26 1.23 -1.62
C ILE A 280 12.72 1.23 -2.11
N TYR A 281 13.10 0.32 -3.04
CA TYR A 281 14.46 0.23 -3.56
C TYR A 281 14.70 1.02 -4.86
N ALA A 282 13.64 1.52 -5.53
CA ALA A 282 13.79 2.25 -6.78
C ALA A 282 14.71 3.47 -6.64
N TRP A 283 14.46 4.31 -5.66
CA TRP A 283 15.23 5.54 -5.45
C TRP A 283 16.70 5.27 -5.16
N PRO A 284 17.10 4.44 -4.16
CA PRO A 284 18.52 4.21 -3.88
C PRO A 284 19.27 3.54 -5.04
N VAL A 285 18.61 2.68 -5.82
CA VAL A 285 19.19 2.10 -7.04
C VAL A 285 19.43 3.19 -8.09
N GLN A 286 18.45 4.06 -8.31
CA GLN A 286 18.59 5.19 -9.24
C GLN A 286 19.73 6.12 -8.83
N GLN A 287 19.81 6.47 -7.55
CA GLN A 287 20.90 7.29 -7.03
C GLN A 287 22.28 6.65 -7.20
N LEU A 288 22.38 5.33 -6.94
CA LEU A 288 23.63 4.60 -7.15
C LEU A 288 24.02 4.61 -8.63
N LEU A 289 23.09 4.38 -9.54
CA LEU A 289 23.36 4.43 -10.98
C LEU A 289 23.71 5.85 -11.46
N ALA A 290 23.09 6.88 -10.88
CA ALA A 290 23.43 8.27 -11.16
C ALA A 290 24.85 8.60 -10.67
N LEU A 291 25.26 8.10 -9.49
CA LEU A 291 26.60 8.25 -8.94
C LEU A 291 27.68 7.72 -9.89
N TYR A 292 27.41 6.58 -10.56
CA TYR A 292 28.32 5.99 -11.54
C TYR A 292 28.10 6.49 -12.99
N GLY A 293 27.36 7.58 -13.15
CA GLY A 293 27.19 8.26 -14.44
C GLY A 293 26.35 7.52 -15.47
N VAL A 294 25.55 6.53 -15.06
CA VAL A 294 24.69 5.76 -16.00
C VAL A 294 23.65 6.65 -16.66
N HIS A 295 23.16 7.69 -15.97
CA HIS A 295 22.23 8.69 -16.49
C HIS A 295 22.80 9.44 -17.73
N ASN A 296 24.12 9.59 -17.84
CA ASN A 296 24.78 10.22 -18.98
C ASN A 296 24.77 9.36 -20.26
N ARG A 297 24.39 8.06 -20.14
CA ARG A 297 24.27 7.15 -21.29
C ARG A 297 22.90 7.21 -21.97
N GLY A 298 22.05 8.14 -21.53
CA GLY A 298 20.70 8.37 -22.04
C GLY A 298 19.63 7.84 -21.11
N MET A 299 18.44 8.51 -21.13
CA MET A 299 17.32 8.25 -20.24
C MET A 299 16.80 6.80 -20.32
N ALA A 300 16.72 6.23 -21.52
CA ALA A 300 16.25 4.85 -21.69
C ALA A 300 17.17 3.85 -20.97
N VAL A 301 18.50 3.99 -21.11
CA VAL A 301 19.49 3.13 -20.44
C VAL A 301 19.35 3.28 -18.93
N TYR A 302 19.22 4.52 -18.44
CA TYR A 302 19.07 4.80 -17.02
C TYR A 302 17.79 4.19 -16.43
N ILE A 303 16.63 4.35 -17.08
CA ILE A 303 15.36 3.77 -16.63
C ILE A 303 15.41 2.24 -16.64
N LEU A 304 15.89 1.63 -17.72
CA LEU A 304 15.92 0.18 -17.85
C LEU A 304 16.88 -0.48 -16.86
N SER A 305 18.08 0.09 -16.68
CA SER A 305 19.06 -0.42 -15.70
C SER A 305 18.57 -0.21 -14.27
N SER A 306 17.93 0.93 -13.97
CA SER A 306 17.29 1.18 -12.68
C SER A 306 16.17 0.18 -12.41
N GLY A 307 15.31 -0.06 -13.38
CA GLY A 307 14.24 -1.05 -13.28
C GLY A 307 14.75 -2.46 -13.04
N ALA A 308 15.78 -2.89 -13.78
CA ALA A 308 16.39 -4.19 -13.60
C ALA A 308 17.05 -4.36 -12.22
N GLY A 309 17.87 -3.41 -11.79
CA GLY A 309 18.51 -3.43 -10.47
C GLY A 309 17.49 -3.40 -9.34
N THR A 310 16.45 -2.56 -9.46
CA THR A 310 15.35 -2.49 -8.50
C THR A 310 14.59 -3.81 -8.41
N LEU A 311 14.32 -4.47 -9.54
CA LEU A 311 13.61 -5.75 -9.57
C LEU A 311 14.39 -6.85 -8.84
N VAL A 312 15.72 -6.90 -8.99
CA VAL A 312 16.58 -7.85 -8.26
C VAL A 312 16.46 -7.65 -6.75
N LEU A 313 16.57 -6.40 -6.26
CA LEU A 313 16.43 -6.10 -4.83
C LEU A 313 15.00 -6.32 -4.33
N ALA A 314 13.99 -6.01 -5.13
CA ALA A 314 12.59 -6.26 -4.80
C ALA A 314 12.29 -7.76 -4.66
N LEU A 315 12.84 -8.60 -5.54
CA LEU A 315 12.73 -10.06 -5.44
C LEU A 315 13.46 -10.59 -4.19
N ALA A 316 14.66 -10.11 -3.90
CA ALA A 316 15.39 -10.46 -2.68
C ALA A 316 14.60 -10.05 -1.43
N SER A 317 14.10 -8.82 -1.37
CA SER A 317 13.26 -8.33 -0.26
C SER A 317 12.02 -9.20 -0.06
N TRP A 318 11.29 -9.50 -1.14
CA TRP A 318 10.12 -10.37 -1.08
C TRP A 318 10.43 -11.76 -0.55
N LEU A 319 11.46 -12.41 -1.09
CA LEU A 319 11.80 -13.80 -0.75
C LEU A 319 12.37 -13.93 0.66
N LEU A 320 13.22 -12.99 1.08
CA LEU A 320 13.99 -13.08 2.32
C LEU A 320 13.31 -12.39 3.51
N VAL A 321 12.49 -11.36 3.27
CA VAL A 321 11.91 -10.53 4.34
C VAL A 321 10.38 -10.59 4.33
N GLU A 322 9.73 -10.10 3.27
CA GLU A 322 8.28 -9.88 3.28
C GLU A 322 7.50 -11.20 3.38
N ARG A 323 7.79 -12.15 2.50
CA ARG A 323 7.10 -13.44 2.43
C ARG A 323 7.25 -14.28 3.71
N PRO A 324 8.44 -14.43 4.33
CA PRO A 324 8.59 -15.12 5.62
C PRO A 324 7.77 -14.50 6.74
N VAL A 325 7.83 -13.16 6.90
CA VAL A 325 7.08 -12.43 7.93
C VAL A 325 5.57 -12.60 7.74
N MET A 326 5.07 -12.40 6.51
CA MET A 326 3.65 -12.58 6.21
C MET A 326 3.17 -14.01 6.44
N ARG A 327 4.01 -15.01 6.19
CA ARG A 327 3.70 -16.42 6.50
C ARG A 327 3.65 -16.67 8.01
N ALA A 328 4.59 -16.12 8.77
CA ALA A 328 4.61 -16.25 10.23
C ALA A 328 3.35 -15.66 10.87
N VAL A 329 2.91 -14.47 10.43
CA VAL A 329 1.68 -13.84 10.91
C VAL A 329 0.45 -14.69 10.58
N ARG A 330 0.36 -15.24 9.37
CA ARG A 330 -0.78 -16.13 8.98
C ARG A 330 -0.82 -17.42 9.79
N ARG A 331 0.32 -18.04 10.10
CA ARG A 331 0.40 -19.27 10.90
C ARG A 331 -0.08 -19.03 12.33
N ARG A 332 0.31 -17.93 12.97
CA ARG A 332 -0.15 -17.56 14.32
C ARG A 332 -1.68 -17.46 14.42
N ARG A 333 -2.33 -16.98 13.36
CA ARG A 333 -3.80 -16.93 13.29
C ARG A 333 -4.45 -18.32 13.34
N GLN A 334 -3.86 -19.31 12.68
CA GLN A 334 -4.42 -20.68 12.61
C GLN A 334 -4.24 -21.44 13.94
N THR A 335 -3.27 -21.05 14.76
CA THR A 335 -2.98 -21.69 16.06
C THR A 335 -3.63 -20.99 17.25
N SER A 336 -4.25 -19.82 17.10
CA SER A 336 -5.00 -19.17 18.16
C SER A 336 -6.31 -19.92 18.40
N PRO A 337 -6.58 -20.43 19.63
CA PRO A 337 -7.83 -21.10 19.95
C PRO A 337 -9.00 -20.13 19.68
N VAL A 338 -10.04 -20.61 19.01
CA VAL A 338 -11.33 -19.92 18.96
C VAL A 338 -11.78 -19.74 20.41
N PRO A 339 -12.09 -18.52 20.89
CA PRO A 339 -12.66 -18.37 22.23
C PRO A 339 -13.88 -19.28 22.32
N ALA A 340 -13.85 -20.24 23.26
CA ALA A 340 -14.98 -21.10 23.56
C ALA A 340 -16.20 -20.18 23.77
N ALA A 341 -17.25 -20.39 22.99
CA ALA A 341 -18.51 -19.70 23.19
C ALA A 341 -18.89 -19.89 24.66
N VAL A 342 -18.98 -18.80 25.40
CA VAL A 342 -19.39 -18.77 26.80
C VAL A 342 -20.74 -19.49 26.86
N GLY A 343 -20.75 -20.57 27.65
CA GLY A 343 -21.80 -21.56 27.71
C GLY A 343 -23.22 -20.99 27.80
N GLY A 344 -24.04 -21.45 26.88
CA GLY A 344 -25.48 -21.42 27.06
C GLY A 344 -25.82 -22.27 28.26
N ALA A 345 -26.51 -21.68 29.23
CA ALA A 345 -27.06 -22.35 30.38
C ALA A 345 -27.88 -23.60 29.95
N ALA A 346 -27.53 -24.73 30.53
CA ALA A 346 -28.30 -25.93 30.40
C ALA A 346 -29.73 -25.71 30.95
N PRO A 347 -30.79 -26.13 30.28
CA PRO A 347 -32.12 -26.15 30.91
C PRO A 347 -32.17 -27.23 31.96
N ALA A 348 -32.66 -26.88 33.13
CA ALA A 348 -32.90 -27.77 34.26
C ALA A 348 -33.84 -28.92 33.85
N THR A 349 -33.39 -30.14 34.06
CA THR A 349 -34.20 -31.35 33.97
C THR A 349 -35.15 -31.42 35.17
N GLY A 350 -36.43 -31.18 34.91
CA GLY A 350 -37.52 -31.59 35.79
C GLY A 350 -37.83 -33.05 35.59
N ALA A 351 -37.84 -33.78 36.71
CA ALA A 351 -38.22 -35.20 36.80
C ALA A 351 -39.77 -35.40 36.67
N GLY A 352 -40.19 -36.54 36.12
CA GLY A 352 -41.57 -37.01 36.11
C GLY A 352 -41.78 -38.10 35.06
N ASP A 353 -41.56 -39.28 35.39
CA ASP A 353 -42.33 -40.50 35.68
C ASP A 353 -43.14 -41.15 34.55
N GLN A 354 -42.82 -42.47 34.38
CA GLN A 354 -43.61 -43.66 34.02
C GLN A 354 -44.37 -43.77 32.67
N SER A 355 -44.14 -44.75 31.89
CA SER A 355 -44.50 -46.17 31.92
C SER A 355 -44.85 -46.69 30.51
N GLN A 356 -44.41 -47.94 30.23
CA GLN A 356 -44.96 -48.98 29.39
C GLN A 356 -45.32 -48.71 27.89
N ALA A 357 -44.88 -49.50 26.94
CA ALA A 357 -45.06 -50.89 26.65
C ALA A 357 -44.56 -51.22 25.23
N ALA A 358 -43.88 -52.32 25.17
CA ALA A 358 -43.86 -53.39 24.17
C ALA A 358 -44.11 -53.18 22.66
N GLY A 359 -43.07 -53.55 21.88
CA GLY A 359 -43.11 -54.65 20.90
C GLY A 359 -43.45 -54.30 19.44
N PRO A 360 -43.13 -55.23 18.52
CA PRO A 360 -41.93 -55.12 17.69
C PRO A 360 -42.28 -55.28 16.15
N GLN A 361 -41.18 -55.25 15.33
CA GLN A 361 -41.08 -55.79 13.93
C GLN A 361 -41.72 -54.95 12.82
N ALA A 362 -41.07 -54.64 11.69
CA ALA A 362 -40.43 -55.47 10.70
C ALA A 362 -39.76 -54.60 9.66
N GLN A 363 -38.58 -54.98 9.24
CA GLN A 363 -38.07 -54.75 7.87
C GLN A 363 -38.83 -55.66 6.91
N PRO A 364 -38.86 -55.58 5.58
CA PRO A 364 -37.66 -55.47 4.76
C PRO A 364 -37.76 -54.72 3.37
N GLU A 365 -36.60 -54.59 2.76
CA GLU A 365 -36.26 -54.75 1.31
C GLU A 365 -36.92 -53.82 0.28
N SER A 366 -36.19 -53.32 -0.61
CA SER A 366 -35.28 -53.59 -1.67
C SER A 366 -35.62 -52.79 -2.93
N GLU A 367 -34.65 -52.66 -3.74
CA GLU A 367 -34.52 -52.49 -5.20
C GLU A 367 -34.47 -51.03 -5.72
N ALA A 368 -33.35 -50.58 -6.18
CA ALA A 368 -32.55 -50.91 -7.37
C ALA A 368 -32.98 -50.19 -8.65
N ALA A 369 -31.97 -49.73 -9.33
CA ALA A 369 -31.85 -49.44 -10.76
C ALA A 369 -32.26 -48.03 -11.22
N ALA A 370 -31.38 -47.24 -11.64
CA ALA A 370 -30.48 -47.22 -12.81
C ALA A 370 -30.95 -46.29 -13.94
N VAL A 371 -29.98 -45.69 -14.57
CA VAL A 371 -29.94 -45.21 -15.99
C VAL A 371 -30.28 -43.73 -16.23
N SER A 372 -29.28 -42.92 -16.47
CA SER A 372 -28.64 -42.54 -17.73
C SER A 372 -29.13 -41.24 -18.40
N LYS A 373 -28.16 -40.37 -18.64
CA LYS A 373 -27.97 -39.46 -19.81
C LYS A 373 -29.02 -38.36 -20.09
N ALA A 374 -28.63 -37.15 -19.99
CA ALA A 374 -28.31 -36.27 -21.10
C ALA A 374 -27.50 -35.08 -20.52
#